data_f163fe5fd282c56857315092a42013f5
#
_entry.id   f163fe5fd282c56857315092a42013f5
#
_cell.length_a   1.000
_cell.length_b   1.000
_cell.length_c   1.000
_cell.angle_alpha   90.00
_cell.angle_beta   90.00
_cell.angle_gamma   90.00
#
_symmetry.space_group_name_H-M   'P 1'
#
loop_
_entity.id
_entity.type
_entity.pdbx_description
1 polymer ?
#
loop_
_entity_poly.entity_id
_entity_poly.type
_entity_poly.pdbx_seq_one_letter_code
_entity_poly.pdbx_strand_id
1 'polypeptide(L)'
;MSIKKIEMINFRNHEDTAFDFSPGINIIWGENGSGKTSIIEAVHILSNGKSFKTNRLIETITSNKKEAIVKAVFGDKNMVFHQTKKPSKKIKINNIEKSTKDLVGKNPTVLVSPEEEKITKGPHSERRRFFDRVFSNISKTYFNNLINYSTALKNRNTLLKQQKDKHEIEIWNNPLIKYGCQLWEERKLLHSKFNKNIEGVCGGYNKKVDIAVSLDCPSDTGQNRFKNRLNEKLEKELFLGRTLSGPHLDKYTTNFNNKDLRVYGSQGEHKLTFLIFKIAEHGFIKNETGKKPTLLLDDLFSKLDLERGNAIFDLIKSSGQTFITNTDLITAEQHGIDINNPNNKTIHLVRSWKN
;
A
#
# COMPACT_ATOMS: atom_id res chain seq x y z
N MET A 1 -0.34 -17.47 4.56
CA MET A 1 -0.55 -18.19 3.27
C MET A 1 0.55 -17.77 2.32
N SER A 2 1.26 -18.72 1.68
CA SER A 2 2.34 -18.42 0.74
C SER A 2 1.88 -18.66 -0.69
N ILE A 3 2.46 -17.91 -1.63
CA ILE A 3 2.31 -18.12 -3.07
C ILE A 3 3.24 -19.28 -3.44
N LYS A 4 2.70 -20.34 -4.02
CA LYS A 4 3.49 -21.50 -4.47
C LYS A 4 3.95 -21.34 -5.91
N LYS A 5 3.08 -20.81 -6.76
CA LYS A 5 3.32 -20.65 -8.20
C LYS A 5 2.64 -19.38 -8.71
N ILE A 6 3.25 -18.75 -9.70
CA ILE A 6 2.64 -17.69 -10.49
C ILE A 6 2.83 -17.98 -11.98
N GLU A 7 1.80 -17.74 -12.77
CA GLU A 7 1.84 -17.78 -14.24
C GLU A 7 1.42 -16.41 -14.76
N MET A 8 2.20 -15.86 -15.68
CA MET A 8 1.95 -14.56 -16.30
C MET A 8 1.87 -14.69 -17.80
N ILE A 9 0.76 -14.25 -18.38
CA ILE A 9 0.51 -14.27 -19.83
C ILE A 9 0.27 -12.82 -20.26
N ASN A 10 1.11 -12.34 -21.19
CA ASN A 10 1.06 -10.97 -21.72
C ASN A 10 1.04 -9.87 -20.63
N PHE A 11 1.76 -10.09 -19.55
CA PHE A 11 1.84 -9.17 -18.41
C PHE A 11 3.18 -8.43 -18.43
N ARG A 12 3.16 -7.11 -18.64
CA ARG A 12 4.35 -6.25 -18.77
C ARG A 12 5.26 -6.78 -19.89
N ASN A 13 6.47 -7.21 -19.54
CA ASN A 13 7.43 -7.84 -20.45
C ASN A 13 7.43 -9.38 -20.42
N HIS A 14 6.51 -9.99 -19.69
CA HIS A 14 6.32 -11.43 -19.64
C HIS A 14 5.21 -11.84 -20.63
N GLU A 15 5.56 -12.58 -21.67
CA GLU A 15 4.57 -13.04 -22.66
C GLU A 15 3.88 -14.35 -22.23
N ASP A 16 4.67 -15.32 -21.80
CA ASP A 16 4.20 -16.58 -21.21
C ASP A 16 5.31 -17.11 -20.30
N THR A 17 5.16 -16.91 -19.00
CA THR A 17 6.17 -17.29 -18.02
C THR A 17 5.51 -17.84 -16.77
N ALA A 18 6.17 -18.83 -16.17
CA ALA A 18 5.75 -19.42 -14.91
C ALA A 18 6.92 -19.51 -13.93
N PHE A 19 6.64 -19.25 -12.66
CA PHE A 19 7.62 -19.30 -11.58
C PHE A 19 7.03 -20.03 -10.39
N ASP A 20 7.81 -20.96 -9.82
CA ASP A 20 7.52 -21.58 -8.55
C ASP A 20 8.29 -20.86 -7.45
N PHE A 21 7.69 -20.73 -6.27
CA PHE A 21 8.24 -19.99 -5.14
C PHE A 21 8.35 -20.86 -3.89
N SER A 22 9.32 -20.53 -3.05
CA SER A 22 9.46 -21.11 -1.72
C SER A 22 8.60 -20.35 -0.69
N PRO A 23 8.25 -20.97 0.43
CA PRO A 23 7.53 -20.29 1.50
C PRO A 23 8.37 -19.25 2.26
N GLY A 24 9.69 -19.28 2.12
CA GLY A 24 10.64 -18.36 2.72
C GLY A 24 10.98 -17.17 1.82
N ILE A 25 12.28 -16.95 1.58
CA ILE A 25 12.79 -15.85 0.78
C ILE A 25 12.92 -16.29 -0.68
N ASN A 26 12.39 -15.47 -1.58
CA ASN A 26 12.51 -15.64 -3.02
C ASN A 26 13.30 -14.46 -3.59
N ILE A 27 14.53 -14.72 -4.05
CA ILE A 27 15.43 -13.72 -4.62
C ILE A 27 15.31 -13.78 -6.14
N ILE A 28 14.78 -12.73 -6.73
CA ILE A 28 14.62 -12.58 -8.17
C ILE A 28 15.74 -11.64 -8.65
N TRP A 29 16.70 -12.16 -9.40
CA TRP A 29 17.88 -11.41 -9.79
C TRP A 29 18.13 -11.43 -11.30
N GLY A 30 18.90 -10.50 -11.80
CA GLY A 30 19.22 -10.35 -13.21
C GLY A 30 19.36 -8.89 -13.64
N GLU A 31 19.63 -8.65 -14.90
CA GLU A 31 19.85 -7.32 -15.45
C GLU A 31 18.66 -6.37 -15.29
N ASN A 32 18.92 -5.06 -15.39
CA ASN A 32 17.85 -4.07 -15.41
C ASN A 32 16.99 -4.26 -16.66
N GLY A 33 15.65 -4.20 -16.46
CA GLY A 33 14.69 -4.42 -17.54
C GLY A 33 14.34 -5.90 -17.80
N SER A 34 14.93 -6.88 -17.06
CA SER A 34 14.61 -8.31 -17.21
C SER A 34 13.21 -8.70 -16.71
N GLY A 35 12.49 -7.81 -16.03
CA GLY A 35 11.12 -8.09 -15.56
C GLY A 35 11.00 -8.41 -14.08
N LYS A 36 12.03 -8.27 -13.28
CA LYS A 36 12.02 -8.53 -11.82
C LYS A 36 10.86 -7.84 -11.10
N THR A 37 10.78 -6.52 -11.26
CA THR A 37 9.70 -5.71 -10.66
C THR A 37 8.31 -6.12 -11.15
N SER A 38 8.19 -6.65 -12.37
CA SER A 38 6.90 -7.11 -12.91
C SER A 38 6.37 -8.33 -12.14
N ILE A 39 7.23 -9.21 -11.65
CA ILE A 39 6.83 -10.34 -10.79
C ILE A 39 6.31 -9.82 -9.45
N ILE A 40 7.01 -8.89 -8.80
CA ILE A 40 6.56 -8.24 -7.56
C ILE A 40 5.23 -7.50 -7.79
N GLU A 41 5.09 -6.79 -8.92
CA GLU A 41 3.85 -6.12 -9.28
C GLU A 41 2.68 -7.11 -9.44
N ALA A 42 2.91 -8.25 -10.06
CA ALA A 42 1.91 -9.31 -10.22
C ALA A 42 1.44 -9.85 -8.86
N VAL A 43 2.38 -10.14 -7.94
CA VAL A 43 2.07 -10.56 -6.56
C VAL A 43 1.25 -9.48 -5.84
N HIS A 44 1.65 -8.21 -5.98
CA HIS A 44 0.94 -7.09 -5.35
C HIS A 44 -0.49 -6.94 -5.91
N ILE A 45 -0.68 -7.08 -7.23
CA ILE A 45 -2.00 -7.01 -7.87
C ILE A 45 -2.91 -8.13 -7.39
N LEU A 46 -2.42 -9.36 -7.29
CA LEU A 46 -3.19 -10.49 -6.78
C LEU A 46 -3.64 -10.28 -5.33
N SER A 47 -2.81 -9.64 -4.51
CA SER A 47 -3.11 -9.38 -3.10
C SER A 47 -4.02 -8.17 -2.89
N ASN A 48 -3.86 -7.10 -3.68
CA ASN A 48 -4.50 -5.79 -3.46
C ASN A 48 -5.47 -5.38 -4.58
N GLY A 49 -5.47 -6.08 -5.71
CA GLY A 49 -6.27 -5.73 -6.90
C GLY A 49 -5.86 -4.42 -7.58
N LYS A 50 -4.66 -3.90 -7.29
CA LYS A 50 -4.12 -2.64 -7.81
C LYS A 50 -2.63 -2.78 -8.08
N SER A 51 -2.13 -2.09 -9.10
CA SER A 51 -0.69 -1.92 -9.31
C SER A 51 -0.15 -0.84 -8.36
N PHE A 52 1.12 -0.97 -7.96
CA PHE A 52 1.85 0.10 -7.27
C PHE A 52 2.58 1.03 -8.23
N LYS A 53 2.81 0.60 -9.49
CA LYS A 53 3.49 1.38 -10.53
C LYS A 53 2.55 2.30 -11.29
N THR A 54 1.29 1.90 -11.48
CA THR A 54 0.33 2.63 -12.31
C THR A 54 -1.08 2.62 -11.73
N ASN A 55 -1.80 3.71 -11.95
CA ASN A 55 -3.23 3.77 -11.66
C ASN A 55 -4.09 3.16 -12.80
N ARG A 56 -3.49 2.90 -13.96
CA ARG A 56 -4.15 2.41 -15.18
C ARG A 56 -3.73 0.97 -15.44
N LEU A 57 -4.50 0.00 -14.92
CA LEU A 57 -4.17 -1.43 -15.07
C LEU A 57 -4.02 -1.90 -16.52
N ILE A 58 -4.60 -1.19 -17.50
CA ILE A 58 -4.38 -1.45 -18.90
C ILE A 58 -2.90 -1.38 -19.31
N GLU A 59 -2.09 -0.58 -18.60
CA GLU A 59 -0.65 -0.45 -18.82
C GLU A 59 0.15 -1.68 -18.37
N THR A 60 -0.50 -2.65 -17.70
CA THR A 60 0.11 -3.94 -17.37
C THR A 60 0.07 -4.93 -18.54
N ILE A 61 -0.68 -4.62 -19.60
CA ILE A 61 -0.76 -5.48 -20.80
C ILE A 61 0.50 -5.28 -21.63
N THR A 62 1.14 -6.36 -22.04
CA THR A 62 2.28 -6.34 -22.99
C THR A 62 1.91 -5.57 -24.26
N SER A 63 2.85 -4.80 -24.81
CA SER A 63 2.66 -4.04 -26.05
C SER A 63 2.12 -4.97 -27.15
N ASN A 64 1.17 -4.44 -27.95
CA ASN A 64 0.51 -5.16 -29.05
C ASN A 64 -0.36 -6.36 -28.66
N LYS A 65 -0.50 -6.70 -27.37
CA LYS A 65 -1.43 -7.73 -26.90
C LYS A 65 -2.79 -7.13 -26.52
N LYS A 66 -3.84 -7.97 -26.47
CA LYS A 66 -5.22 -7.52 -26.15
C LYS A 66 -5.56 -7.62 -24.68
N GLU A 67 -4.88 -8.48 -23.95
CA GLU A 67 -5.16 -8.80 -22.54
C GLU A 67 -3.92 -9.28 -21.82
N ALA A 68 -3.95 -9.19 -20.49
CA ALA A 68 -2.97 -9.75 -19.58
C ALA A 68 -3.66 -10.65 -18.56
N ILE A 69 -3.06 -11.80 -18.26
CA ILE A 69 -3.57 -12.74 -17.26
C ILE A 69 -2.44 -13.07 -16.29
N VAL A 70 -2.76 -13.01 -14.99
CA VAL A 70 -1.88 -13.48 -13.92
C VAL A 70 -2.65 -14.51 -13.12
N LYS A 71 -2.11 -15.73 -13.05
CA LYS A 71 -2.65 -16.82 -12.23
C LYS A 71 -1.68 -17.10 -11.10
N ALA A 72 -2.17 -17.44 -9.92
CA ALA A 72 -1.33 -17.87 -8.81
C ALA A 72 -2.03 -18.89 -7.93
N VAL A 73 -1.21 -19.71 -7.28
CA VAL A 73 -1.64 -20.66 -6.26
C VAL A 73 -1.19 -20.12 -4.90
N PHE A 74 -2.18 -19.70 -4.08
CA PHE A 74 -2.00 -19.24 -2.70
C PHE A 74 -2.44 -20.33 -1.73
N GLY A 75 -1.49 -21.09 -1.17
CA GLY A 75 -1.83 -22.24 -0.34
C GLY A 75 -2.64 -23.28 -1.12
N ASP A 76 -3.94 -23.34 -0.82
CA ASP A 76 -4.96 -24.19 -1.46
C ASP A 76 -5.88 -23.44 -2.45
N LYS A 77 -5.65 -22.12 -2.64
CA LYS A 77 -6.53 -21.26 -3.45
C LYS A 77 -5.89 -20.89 -4.78
N ASN A 78 -6.66 -21.06 -5.84
CA ASN A 78 -6.31 -20.55 -7.16
C ASN A 78 -6.83 -19.12 -7.31
N MET A 79 -5.94 -18.21 -7.65
CA MET A 79 -6.27 -16.81 -7.92
C MET A 79 -5.97 -16.48 -9.37
N VAL A 80 -6.87 -15.71 -10.01
CA VAL A 80 -6.69 -15.25 -11.38
C VAL A 80 -7.01 -13.76 -11.43
N PHE A 81 -6.08 -12.99 -11.95
CA PHE A 81 -6.29 -11.60 -12.36
C PHE A 81 -6.30 -11.57 -13.88
N HIS A 82 -7.32 -10.95 -14.47
CA HIS A 82 -7.45 -10.78 -15.91
C HIS A 82 -7.79 -9.31 -16.23
N GLN A 83 -7.01 -8.70 -17.09
CA GLN A 83 -7.16 -7.33 -17.57
C GLN A 83 -7.25 -7.31 -19.09
N THR A 84 -8.25 -6.63 -19.63
CA THR A 84 -8.39 -6.42 -21.09
C THR A 84 -8.20 -4.94 -21.45
N LYS A 85 -7.93 -4.65 -22.75
CA LYS A 85 -7.85 -3.27 -23.28
C LYS A 85 -9.16 -2.50 -23.13
N LYS A 86 -10.31 -3.11 -23.31
CA LYS A 86 -11.58 -2.55 -22.84
C LYS A 86 -11.51 -2.58 -21.31
N PRO A 87 -11.78 -1.49 -20.60
CA PRO A 87 -11.46 -1.40 -19.17
C PRO A 87 -12.32 -2.35 -18.32
N SER A 88 -12.09 -3.64 -18.48
CA SER A 88 -12.65 -4.68 -17.64
C SER A 88 -11.52 -5.41 -16.93
N LYS A 89 -11.58 -5.32 -15.62
CA LYS A 89 -10.73 -6.08 -14.70
C LYS A 89 -11.59 -7.16 -14.04
N LYS A 90 -11.13 -8.41 -14.10
CA LYS A 90 -11.75 -9.52 -13.40
C LYS A 90 -10.75 -10.15 -12.44
N ILE A 91 -11.19 -10.44 -11.24
CA ILE A 91 -10.41 -11.19 -10.24
C ILE A 91 -11.25 -12.38 -9.84
N LYS A 92 -10.67 -13.58 -9.88
CA LYS A 92 -11.33 -14.81 -9.45
C LYS A 92 -10.51 -15.47 -8.36
N ILE A 93 -11.21 -16.06 -7.39
CA ILE A 93 -10.63 -16.93 -6.36
C ILE A 93 -11.42 -18.25 -6.42
N ASN A 94 -10.76 -19.36 -6.71
CA ASN A 94 -11.38 -20.65 -6.93
C ASN A 94 -12.56 -20.56 -7.93
N ASN A 95 -12.34 -19.90 -9.06
CA ASN A 95 -13.30 -19.64 -10.13
C ASN A 95 -14.47 -18.70 -9.78
N ILE A 96 -14.58 -18.24 -8.53
CA ILE A 96 -15.63 -17.29 -8.10
C ILE A 96 -15.10 -15.86 -8.30
N GLU A 97 -15.85 -15.05 -9.04
CA GLU A 97 -15.49 -13.64 -9.25
C GLU A 97 -15.56 -12.86 -7.92
N LYS A 98 -14.53 -12.03 -7.70
CA LYS A 98 -14.35 -11.22 -6.50
C LYS A 98 -14.07 -9.78 -6.88
N SER A 99 -14.57 -8.87 -6.06
CA SER A 99 -14.23 -7.45 -6.18
C SER A 99 -12.87 -7.16 -5.50
N THR A 100 -12.26 -6.02 -5.83
CA THR A 100 -11.06 -5.55 -5.12
C THR A 100 -11.30 -5.42 -3.61
N LYS A 101 -12.54 -5.10 -3.20
CA LYS A 101 -12.93 -5.00 -1.78
C LYS A 101 -12.79 -6.33 -1.04
N ASP A 102 -13.00 -7.43 -1.74
CA ASP A 102 -12.91 -8.77 -1.16
C ASP A 102 -11.48 -9.24 -0.92
N LEU A 103 -10.47 -8.54 -1.46
CA LEU A 103 -9.05 -8.87 -1.28
C LEU A 103 -8.46 -8.22 -0.03
N VAL A 104 -8.94 -7.04 0.34
CA VAL A 104 -8.37 -6.23 1.44
C VAL A 104 -8.36 -7.01 2.74
N GLY A 105 -7.20 -7.07 3.40
CA GLY A 105 -6.97 -7.78 4.65
C GLY A 105 -6.95 -9.31 4.56
N LYS A 106 -7.14 -9.93 3.37
CA LYS A 106 -7.04 -11.39 3.22
C LYS A 106 -5.61 -11.88 3.17
N ASN A 107 -4.83 -11.33 2.26
CA ASN A 107 -3.41 -11.62 2.08
C ASN A 107 -2.64 -10.29 2.14
N PRO A 108 -2.40 -9.73 3.34
CA PRO A 108 -1.75 -8.44 3.44
C PRO A 108 -0.32 -8.52 2.89
N THR A 109 0.08 -7.48 2.17
CA THR A 109 1.44 -7.30 1.66
C THR A 109 2.02 -6.00 2.18
N VAL A 110 3.29 -6.01 2.52
CA VAL A 110 4.08 -4.80 2.81
C VAL A 110 5.06 -4.61 1.66
N LEU A 111 4.89 -3.52 0.94
CA LEU A 111 5.73 -3.17 -0.21
C LEU A 111 6.77 -2.13 0.21
N VAL A 112 8.03 -2.41 -0.09
CA VAL A 112 9.14 -1.47 0.01
C VAL A 112 9.68 -1.25 -1.41
N SER A 113 9.40 -0.10 -1.98
CA SER A 113 9.82 0.26 -3.33
C SER A 113 10.09 1.76 -3.42
N PRO A 114 10.86 2.23 -4.42
CA PRO A 114 11.11 3.65 -4.61
C PRO A 114 9.84 4.50 -4.77
N GLU A 115 8.78 3.95 -5.37
CA GLU A 115 7.51 4.64 -5.55
C GLU A 115 6.81 4.96 -4.22
N GLU A 116 7.04 4.15 -3.18
CA GLU A 116 6.46 4.33 -1.84
C GLU A 116 7.21 5.40 -0.99
N GLU A 117 8.41 5.84 -1.38
CA GLU A 117 9.13 6.93 -0.67
C GLU A 117 8.33 8.24 -0.60
N LYS A 118 7.31 8.40 -1.44
CA LYS A 118 6.37 9.53 -1.40
C LYS A 118 5.66 9.68 -0.05
N ILE A 119 5.62 8.63 0.77
CA ILE A 119 5.04 8.67 2.12
C ILE A 119 5.75 9.70 2.99
N THR A 120 7.08 9.83 2.88
CA THR A 120 7.86 10.77 3.68
C THR A 120 8.03 12.14 3.00
N LYS A 121 8.21 12.15 1.68
CA LYS A 121 8.52 13.37 0.90
C LYS A 121 7.30 14.05 0.31
N GLY A 122 6.24 13.30 0.04
CA GLY A 122 5.06 13.74 -0.70
C GLY A 122 4.09 14.60 0.12
N PRO A 123 2.99 15.02 -0.51
CA PRO A 123 1.94 15.79 0.15
C PRO A 123 1.19 14.95 1.20
N HIS A 124 0.39 15.61 2.04
CA HIS A 124 -0.44 14.94 3.06
C HIS A 124 -1.38 13.86 2.49
N SER A 125 -1.78 13.97 1.22
CA SER A 125 -2.60 12.96 0.54
C SER A 125 -1.91 11.60 0.43
N GLU A 126 -0.58 11.57 0.23
CA GLU A 126 0.18 10.31 0.17
C GLU A 126 0.23 9.64 1.55
N ARG A 127 0.44 10.42 2.60
CA ARG A 127 0.40 9.91 3.99
C ARG A 127 -1.00 9.42 4.36
N ARG A 128 -2.07 10.16 4.01
CA ARG A 128 -3.44 9.65 4.21
C ARG A 128 -3.66 8.31 3.51
N ARG A 129 -3.26 8.19 2.23
CA ARG A 129 -3.38 6.92 1.49
C ARG A 129 -2.64 5.78 2.16
N PHE A 130 -1.44 6.06 2.69
CA PHE A 130 -0.67 5.06 3.42
C PHE A 130 -1.42 4.59 4.65
N PHE A 131 -1.85 5.49 5.55
CA PHE A 131 -2.58 5.13 6.76
C PHE A 131 -3.94 4.50 6.45
N ASP A 132 -4.68 5.02 5.47
CA ASP A 132 -5.96 4.42 5.05
C ASP A 132 -5.76 2.98 4.53
N ARG A 133 -4.66 2.69 3.82
CA ARG A 133 -4.31 1.34 3.38
C ARG A 133 -3.97 0.44 4.56
N VAL A 134 -3.12 0.88 5.47
CA VAL A 134 -2.72 0.12 6.65
C VAL A 134 -3.95 -0.20 7.52
N PHE A 135 -4.75 0.80 7.85
CA PHE A 135 -5.93 0.65 8.70
C PHE A 135 -7.01 -0.21 8.05
N SER A 136 -7.18 -0.11 6.73
CA SER A 136 -8.10 -0.97 5.97
C SER A 136 -7.69 -2.45 5.98
N ASN A 137 -6.40 -2.77 6.05
CA ASN A 137 -5.93 -4.15 6.16
C ASN A 137 -6.21 -4.76 7.53
N ILE A 138 -6.41 -3.95 8.55
CA ILE A 138 -6.59 -4.34 9.96
C ILE A 138 -8.08 -4.36 10.32
N SER A 139 -8.81 -3.27 10.01
CA SER A 139 -10.21 -3.10 10.37
C SER A 139 -11.11 -3.12 9.14
N LYS A 140 -12.00 -4.14 9.09
CA LYS A 140 -13.03 -4.21 8.04
C LYS A 140 -14.05 -3.08 8.20
N THR A 141 -14.34 -2.65 9.42
CA THR A 141 -15.22 -1.52 9.72
C THR A 141 -14.64 -0.23 9.18
N TYR A 142 -13.36 0.05 9.47
CA TYR A 142 -12.65 1.18 8.89
C TYR A 142 -12.72 1.20 7.36
N PHE A 143 -12.43 0.05 6.74
CA PHE A 143 -12.47 -0.10 5.29
C PHE A 143 -13.85 0.19 4.70
N ASN A 144 -14.93 -0.34 5.31
CA ASN A 144 -16.30 -0.10 4.86
C ASN A 144 -16.69 1.38 5.03
N ASN A 145 -16.35 1.99 6.16
CA ASN A 145 -16.58 3.40 6.42
C ASN A 145 -15.83 4.30 5.42
N LEU A 146 -14.57 3.96 5.09
CA LEU A 146 -13.76 4.67 4.10
C LEU A 146 -14.40 4.64 2.70
N ILE A 147 -14.92 3.48 2.28
CA ILE A 147 -15.59 3.34 0.98
C ILE A 147 -16.87 4.14 0.94
N ASN A 148 -17.72 4.00 1.97
CA ASN A 148 -19.02 4.68 2.02
C ASN A 148 -18.84 6.20 2.11
N TYR A 149 -17.89 6.67 2.92
CA TYR A 149 -17.48 8.07 2.98
C TYR A 149 -17.00 8.59 1.63
N SER A 150 -16.11 7.85 0.97
CA SER A 150 -15.56 8.23 -0.34
C SER A 150 -16.63 8.28 -1.42
N THR A 151 -17.63 7.40 -1.35
CA THR A 151 -18.77 7.40 -2.27
C THR A 151 -19.66 8.62 -2.03
N ALA A 152 -20.00 8.91 -0.79
CA ALA A 152 -20.78 10.09 -0.42
C ALA A 152 -20.06 11.39 -0.83
N LEU A 153 -18.77 11.49 -0.55
CA LEU A 153 -17.92 12.62 -0.93
C LEU A 153 -17.87 12.83 -2.45
N LYS A 154 -17.70 11.76 -3.21
CA LYS A 154 -17.66 11.82 -4.68
C LYS A 154 -18.98 12.34 -5.25
N ASN A 155 -20.10 11.79 -4.81
CA ASN A 155 -21.42 12.19 -5.27
C ASN A 155 -21.73 13.64 -4.89
N ARG A 156 -21.48 14.02 -3.63
CA ARG A 156 -21.64 15.40 -3.17
C ARG A 156 -20.78 16.38 -3.99
N ASN A 157 -19.50 16.06 -4.22
CA ASN A 157 -18.62 16.91 -5.04
C ASN A 157 -19.07 16.99 -6.51
N THR A 158 -19.71 15.96 -7.04
CA THR A 158 -20.29 16.02 -8.41
C THR A 158 -21.42 17.03 -8.47
N LEU A 159 -22.32 17.03 -7.48
CA LEU A 159 -23.44 18.00 -7.40
C LEU A 159 -22.95 19.43 -7.17
N LEU A 160 -21.94 19.60 -6.29
CA LEU A 160 -21.29 20.92 -6.08
C LEU A 160 -20.70 21.47 -7.38
N LYS A 161 -20.00 20.66 -8.16
CA LYS A 161 -19.43 21.07 -9.46
C LYS A 161 -20.48 21.42 -10.50
N GLN A 162 -21.63 20.74 -10.46
CA GLN A 162 -22.78 21.00 -11.32
C GLN A 162 -23.64 22.16 -10.85
N GLN A 163 -23.28 22.80 -9.74
CA GLN A 163 -24.06 23.86 -9.09
C GLN A 163 -25.54 23.51 -8.90
N LYS A 164 -25.77 22.25 -8.48
CA LYS A 164 -27.12 21.74 -8.22
C LYS A 164 -27.75 22.40 -6.99
N ASP A 165 -29.06 22.24 -6.87
CA ASP A 165 -29.83 22.79 -5.75
C ASP A 165 -29.25 22.33 -4.39
N LYS A 166 -29.33 23.22 -3.40
CA LYS A 166 -28.89 22.94 -2.02
C LYS A 166 -29.54 21.68 -1.47
N HIS A 167 -30.81 21.46 -1.75
CA HIS A 167 -31.55 20.27 -1.30
C HIS A 167 -30.95 18.97 -1.86
N GLU A 168 -30.58 18.92 -3.15
CA GLU A 168 -29.94 17.76 -3.75
C GLU A 168 -28.57 17.46 -3.10
N ILE A 169 -27.81 18.52 -2.78
CA ILE A 169 -26.51 18.40 -2.11
C ILE A 169 -26.65 17.89 -0.68
N GLU A 170 -27.66 18.38 0.04
CA GLU A 170 -27.92 18.00 1.43
C GLU A 170 -28.27 16.52 1.62
N ILE A 171 -28.85 15.87 0.63
CA ILE A 171 -29.11 14.41 0.66
C ILE A 171 -27.82 13.63 0.97
N TRP A 172 -26.68 14.11 0.47
CA TRP A 172 -25.39 13.47 0.69
C TRP A 172 -24.70 13.88 1.99
N ASN A 173 -25.23 14.88 2.72
CA ASN A 173 -24.66 15.29 4.01
C ASN A 173 -24.82 14.20 5.06
N ASN A 174 -25.98 13.53 5.15
CA ASN A 174 -26.22 12.50 6.15
C ASN A 174 -25.24 11.31 6.04
N PRO A 175 -25.06 10.64 4.88
CA PRO A 175 -24.06 9.59 4.75
C PRO A 175 -22.64 10.11 4.93
N LEU A 176 -22.33 11.33 4.45
CA LEU A 176 -21.01 11.93 4.62
C LEU A 176 -20.67 12.14 6.11
N ILE A 177 -21.62 12.68 6.88
CA ILE A 177 -21.48 12.89 8.32
C ILE A 177 -21.33 11.57 9.05
N LYS A 178 -22.26 10.64 8.84
CA LYS A 178 -22.27 9.32 9.50
C LYS A 178 -20.92 8.63 9.36
N TYR A 179 -20.49 8.41 8.12
CA TYR A 179 -19.27 7.66 7.85
C TYR A 179 -18.00 8.48 8.13
N GLY A 180 -18.08 9.80 8.01
CA GLY A 180 -16.95 10.68 8.34
C GLY A 180 -16.64 10.71 9.84
N CYS A 181 -17.66 10.77 10.71
CA CYS A 181 -17.46 10.69 12.15
C CYS A 181 -16.89 9.34 12.58
N GLN A 182 -17.43 8.25 12.06
CA GLN A 182 -16.91 6.90 12.33
C GLN A 182 -15.46 6.73 11.88
N LEU A 183 -15.09 7.30 10.72
CA LEU A 183 -13.70 7.30 10.25
C LEU A 183 -12.78 8.06 11.19
N TRP A 184 -13.18 9.22 11.70
CA TRP A 184 -12.36 10.00 12.61
C TRP A 184 -12.12 9.25 13.93
N GLU A 185 -13.14 8.63 14.50
CA GLU A 185 -13.05 7.85 15.74
C GLU A 185 -12.06 6.67 15.58
N GLU A 186 -12.28 5.84 14.56
CA GLU A 186 -11.39 4.70 14.29
C GLU A 186 -9.98 5.16 13.90
N ARG A 187 -9.86 6.24 13.12
CA ARG A 187 -8.56 6.77 12.68
C ARG A 187 -7.73 7.25 13.86
N LYS A 188 -8.32 7.96 14.83
CA LYS A 188 -7.64 8.38 16.06
C LYS A 188 -7.13 7.17 16.85
N LEU A 189 -7.97 6.15 17.04
CA LEU A 189 -7.60 4.94 17.76
C LEU A 189 -6.46 4.18 17.08
N LEU A 190 -6.62 3.88 15.78
CA LEU A 190 -5.62 3.11 15.02
C LEU A 190 -4.32 3.89 14.85
N HIS A 191 -4.38 5.21 14.69
CA HIS A 191 -3.22 6.08 14.63
C HIS A 191 -2.42 6.05 15.95
N SER A 192 -3.09 6.15 17.10
CA SER A 192 -2.43 6.05 18.41
C SER A 192 -1.72 4.71 18.59
N LYS A 193 -2.37 3.60 18.19
CA LYS A 193 -1.75 2.27 18.23
C LYS A 193 -0.56 2.15 17.27
N PHE A 194 -0.66 2.74 16.07
CA PHE A 194 0.42 2.73 15.10
C PHE A 194 1.65 3.51 15.58
N ASN A 195 1.46 4.66 16.23
CA ASN A 195 2.56 5.42 16.82
C ASN A 195 3.31 4.59 17.89
N LYS A 196 2.60 3.84 18.74
CA LYS A 196 3.25 2.92 19.69
C LYS A 196 4.10 1.85 18.99
N ASN A 197 3.69 1.37 17.81
CA ASN A 197 4.53 0.48 17.01
C ASN A 197 5.76 1.20 16.45
N ILE A 198 5.65 2.45 16.00
CA ILE A 198 6.81 3.26 15.56
C ILE A 198 7.79 3.42 16.72
N GLU A 199 7.31 3.82 17.91
CA GLU A 199 8.13 3.96 19.13
C GLU A 199 8.89 2.67 19.45
N GLY A 200 8.20 1.51 19.40
CA GLY A 200 8.82 0.21 19.61
C GLY A 200 9.90 -0.11 18.58
N VAL A 201 9.69 0.21 17.31
CA VAL A 201 10.69 0.03 16.24
C VAL A 201 11.88 0.96 16.45
N CYS A 202 11.65 2.24 16.77
CA CYS A 202 12.71 3.20 17.05
C CYS A 202 13.58 2.75 18.23
N GLY A 203 12.95 2.28 19.33
CA GLY A 203 13.66 1.76 20.49
C GLY A 203 14.55 0.55 20.18
N GLY A 204 14.10 -0.34 19.29
CA GLY A 204 14.88 -1.51 18.82
C GLY A 204 15.99 -1.18 17.85
N TYR A 205 15.91 -0.05 17.15
CA TYR A 205 16.91 0.38 16.14
C TYR A 205 18.24 0.86 16.75
N ASN A 206 18.36 0.86 18.07
CA ASN A 206 19.55 1.26 18.82
C ASN A 206 19.97 2.70 18.52
N LYS A 207 19.33 3.67 19.09
CA LYS A 207 19.85 5.01 19.32
C LYS A 207 18.78 6.10 19.11
N LYS A 208 18.83 7.10 19.80
CA LYS A 208 18.41 8.53 19.66
C LYS A 208 17.59 8.92 18.39
N VAL A 209 16.92 7.94 17.75
CA VAL A 209 15.98 8.18 16.66
C VAL A 209 14.60 8.22 17.27
N ASP A 210 14.01 9.39 17.25
CA ASP A 210 12.62 9.62 17.67
C ASP A 210 11.80 9.98 16.43
N ILE A 211 10.83 9.14 16.09
CA ILE A 211 9.90 9.40 14.98
C ILE A 211 8.49 9.37 15.54
N ALA A 212 7.80 10.48 15.40
CA ALA A 212 6.42 10.63 15.77
C ALA A 212 5.57 11.09 14.58
N VAL A 213 4.35 10.59 14.49
CA VAL A 213 3.37 11.07 13.51
C VAL A 213 2.24 11.75 14.26
N SER A 214 1.98 13.01 13.93
CA SER A 214 0.82 13.72 14.43
C SER A 214 -0.32 13.66 13.40
N LEU A 215 -1.54 13.53 13.90
CA LEU A 215 -2.77 13.59 13.13
C LEU A 215 -3.51 14.88 13.45
N ASP A 216 -3.49 15.81 12.49
CA ASP A 216 -4.29 17.03 12.55
C ASP A 216 -5.69 16.74 11.98
N CYS A 217 -6.62 16.50 12.88
CA CYS A 217 -8.04 16.33 12.63
C CYS A 217 -8.85 17.07 13.69
N PRO A 218 -10.15 17.35 13.48
CA PRO A 218 -10.95 18.05 14.46
C PRO A 218 -10.94 17.35 15.83
N SER A 219 -10.84 18.13 16.91
CA SER A 219 -10.97 17.61 18.29
C SER A 219 -12.36 17.06 18.52
N ASP A 220 -13.38 17.83 18.18
CA ASP A 220 -14.79 17.42 18.18
C ASP A 220 -15.17 16.84 16.81
N THR A 221 -15.38 15.54 16.79
CA THR A 221 -15.80 14.73 15.62
C THR A 221 -17.27 14.34 15.66
N GLY A 222 -18.06 14.95 16.54
CA GLY A 222 -19.48 14.69 16.68
C GLY A 222 -20.30 15.08 15.44
N GLN A 223 -21.41 14.38 15.22
CA GLN A 223 -22.25 14.57 14.02
C GLN A 223 -22.78 15.99 13.89
N ASN A 224 -23.28 16.57 14.98
CA ASN A 224 -23.79 17.94 14.98
C ASN A 224 -22.72 18.96 14.61
N ARG A 225 -21.51 18.80 15.14
CA ARG A 225 -20.40 19.68 14.83
C ARG A 225 -19.98 19.55 13.37
N PHE A 226 -19.96 18.35 12.83
CA PHE A 226 -19.64 18.15 11.41
C PHE A 226 -20.72 18.73 10.51
N LYS A 227 -22.01 18.54 10.85
CA LYS A 227 -23.15 19.16 10.15
C LYS A 227 -23.03 20.68 10.11
N ASN A 228 -22.77 21.31 11.24
CA ASN A 228 -22.60 22.78 11.32
C ASN A 228 -21.47 23.26 10.42
N ARG A 229 -20.31 22.59 10.42
CA ARG A 229 -19.16 22.94 9.53
C ARG A 229 -19.52 22.82 8.04
N LEU A 230 -20.32 21.85 7.65
CA LEU A 230 -20.78 21.72 6.25
C LEU A 230 -21.71 22.86 5.87
N ASN A 231 -22.65 23.24 6.76
CA ASN A 231 -23.59 24.34 6.54
C ASN A 231 -22.86 25.69 6.46
N GLU A 232 -21.96 25.97 7.39
CA GLU A 232 -21.14 27.19 7.43
C GLU A 232 -20.30 27.40 6.15
N LYS A 233 -19.89 26.31 5.51
CA LYS A 233 -19.01 26.35 4.33
C LYS A 233 -19.73 26.17 3.00
N LEU A 234 -21.04 25.94 3.00
CA LEU A 234 -21.79 25.54 1.81
C LEU A 234 -21.63 26.53 0.65
N GLU A 235 -21.74 27.84 0.88
CA GLU A 235 -21.59 28.86 -0.15
C GLU A 235 -20.18 28.82 -0.79
N LYS A 236 -19.16 28.66 0.06
CA LYS A 236 -17.77 28.53 -0.43
C LYS A 236 -17.54 27.22 -1.17
N GLU A 237 -18.20 26.13 -0.76
CA GLU A 237 -18.14 24.84 -1.40
C GLU A 237 -18.82 24.84 -2.77
N LEU A 238 -19.95 25.56 -2.91
CA LEU A 238 -20.62 25.79 -4.19
C LEU A 238 -19.71 26.54 -5.17
N PHE A 239 -19.07 27.62 -4.67
CA PHE A 239 -18.13 28.39 -5.48
C PHE A 239 -16.92 27.56 -5.94
N LEU A 240 -16.34 26.76 -5.05
CA LEU A 240 -15.15 25.95 -5.34
C LEU A 240 -15.44 24.57 -5.97
N GLY A 241 -16.69 24.16 -6.04
CA GLY A 241 -17.11 22.86 -6.57
C GLY A 241 -16.60 21.65 -5.78
N ARG A 242 -16.31 21.80 -4.48
CA ARG A 242 -15.76 20.73 -3.65
C ARG A 242 -16.05 20.91 -2.16
N THR A 243 -16.16 19.80 -1.47
CA THR A 243 -16.33 19.73 -0.01
C THR A 243 -15.08 20.21 0.73
N LEU A 244 -15.25 21.11 1.71
CA LEU A 244 -14.18 21.75 2.47
C LEU A 244 -14.10 21.30 3.95
N SER A 245 -14.82 20.26 4.32
CA SER A 245 -14.80 19.70 5.67
C SER A 245 -14.87 18.19 5.62
N GLY A 246 -14.09 17.51 6.46
CA GLY A 246 -14.16 16.06 6.59
C GLY A 246 -12.81 15.33 6.59
N PRO A 247 -12.81 14.01 6.86
CA PRO A 247 -11.60 13.18 6.97
C PRO A 247 -10.67 13.19 5.76
N HIS A 248 -11.17 13.51 4.58
CA HIS A 248 -10.37 13.64 3.35
C HIS A 248 -9.40 14.83 3.37
N LEU A 249 -9.52 15.71 4.35
CA LEU A 249 -8.64 16.87 4.54
C LEU A 249 -7.68 16.74 5.72
N ASP A 250 -7.79 15.67 6.51
CA ASP A 250 -6.90 15.44 7.65
C ASP A 250 -5.43 15.46 7.20
N LYS A 251 -4.56 15.97 8.07
CA LYS A 251 -3.14 16.06 7.78
C LYS A 251 -2.37 15.13 8.71
N TYR A 252 -1.44 14.39 8.14
CA TYR A 252 -0.45 13.66 8.89
C TYR A 252 0.89 14.38 8.75
N THR A 253 1.50 14.75 9.87
CA THR A 253 2.83 15.35 9.92
C THR A 253 3.77 14.37 10.60
N THR A 254 4.90 14.11 9.96
CA THR A 254 5.94 13.22 10.49
C THR A 254 7.06 14.06 11.03
N ASN A 255 7.39 13.88 12.29
CA ASN A 255 8.53 14.51 12.93
C ASN A 255 9.68 13.51 13.10
N PHE A 256 10.87 13.95 12.85
CA PHE A 256 12.11 13.24 13.12
C PHE A 256 12.91 14.07 14.14
N ASN A 257 13.16 13.51 15.32
CA ASN A 257 13.79 14.20 16.43
C ASN A 257 13.16 15.59 16.71
N ASN A 258 11.84 15.61 16.83
CA ASN A 258 11.02 16.82 17.09
C ASN A 258 11.03 17.88 16.00
N LYS A 259 11.54 17.60 14.78
CA LYS A 259 11.51 18.51 13.64
C LYS A 259 10.65 17.93 12.53
N ASP A 260 9.87 18.78 11.84
CA ASP A 260 9.09 18.34 10.66
C ASP A 260 10.03 17.76 9.60
N LEU A 261 9.89 16.45 9.37
CA LEU A 261 10.74 15.72 8.43
C LEU A 261 10.66 16.28 7.01
N ARG A 262 9.48 16.73 6.58
CA ARG A 262 9.29 17.24 5.23
C ARG A 262 10.04 18.55 5.00
N VAL A 263 10.19 19.37 6.02
CA VAL A 263 10.81 20.70 5.94
C VAL A 263 12.31 20.63 6.19
N TYR A 264 12.71 19.84 7.20
CA TYR A 264 14.07 19.86 7.73
C TYR A 264 14.83 18.54 7.50
N GLY A 265 14.14 17.49 7.03
CA GLY A 265 14.74 16.17 6.92
C GLY A 265 15.77 16.06 5.79
N SER A 266 16.91 15.48 6.10
CA SER A 266 17.89 15.03 5.12
C SER A 266 17.38 13.83 4.32
N GLN A 267 18.01 13.53 3.19
CA GLN A 267 17.67 12.34 2.39
C GLN A 267 17.82 11.04 3.19
N GLY A 268 18.85 10.98 4.06
CA GLY A 268 19.07 9.85 4.95
C GLY A 268 17.96 9.65 5.97
N GLU A 269 17.48 10.73 6.60
CA GLU A 269 16.38 10.69 7.56
C GLU A 269 15.05 10.31 6.89
N HIS A 270 14.79 10.79 5.67
CA HIS A 270 13.63 10.35 4.88
C HIS A 270 13.65 8.84 4.60
N LYS A 271 14.81 8.30 4.18
CA LYS A 271 14.96 6.86 3.93
C LYS A 271 14.78 6.05 5.21
N LEU A 272 15.42 6.47 6.31
CA LEU A 272 15.30 5.79 7.59
C LEU A 272 13.85 5.80 8.09
N THR A 273 13.19 6.96 8.06
CA THR A 273 11.77 7.07 8.43
C THR A 273 10.89 6.18 7.56
N PHE A 274 11.14 6.14 6.26
CA PHE A 274 10.41 5.26 5.35
C PHE A 274 10.55 3.79 5.74
N LEU A 275 11.77 3.33 6.06
CA LEU A 275 12.00 1.97 6.51
C LEU A 275 11.31 1.66 7.84
N ILE A 276 11.43 2.56 8.81
CA ILE A 276 10.75 2.42 10.12
C ILE A 276 9.23 2.34 9.92
N PHE A 277 8.64 3.13 9.04
CA PHE A 277 7.22 3.02 8.71
C PHE A 277 6.86 1.65 8.13
N LYS A 278 7.71 1.06 7.28
CA LYS A 278 7.46 -0.25 6.71
C LYS A 278 7.60 -1.39 7.72
N ILE A 279 8.57 -1.28 8.62
CA ILE A 279 8.72 -2.21 9.74
C ILE A 279 7.51 -2.10 10.69
N ALA A 280 7.10 -0.87 11.02
CA ALA A 280 5.92 -0.63 11.84
C ALA A 280 4.63 -1.11 11.16
N GLU A 281 4.46 -0.88 9.84
CA GLU A 281 3.33 -1.40 9.04
C GLU A 281 3.24 -2.93 9.17
N HIS A 282 4.36 -3.62 8.97
CA HIS A 282 4.43 -5.07 9.06
C HIS A 282 4.07 -5.58 10.46
N GLY A 283 4.73 -5.03 11.49
CA GLY A 283 4.48 -5.39 12.89
C GLY A 283 3.03 -5.12 13.30
N PHE A 284 2.50 -3.98 12.90
CA PHE A 284 1.13 -3.59 13.23
C PHE A 284 0.09 -4.54 12.61
N ILE A 285 0.23 -4.88 11.33
CA ILE A 285 -0.67 -5.85 10.68
C ILE A 285 -0.56 -7.20 11.36
N LYS A 286 0.66 -7.67 11.67
CA LYS A 286 0.87 -8.95 12.35
C LYS A 286 0.24 -8.98 13.73
N ASN A 287 0.43 -7.94 14.54
CA ASN A 287 -0.06 -7.85 15.91
C ASN A 287 -1.59 -7.75 15.97
N GLU A 288 -2.21 -6.90 15.13
CA GLU A 288 -3.65 -6.68 15.16
C GLU A 288 -4.45 -7.80 14.46
N THR A 289 -3.86 -8.54 13.51
CA THR A 289 -4.59 -9.55 12.72
C THR A 289 -4.13 -10.99 12.92
N GLY A 290 -2.99 -11.22 13.57
CA GLY A 290 -2.33 -12.53 13.67
C GLY A 290 -1.73 -13.04 12.34
N LYS A 291 -1.87 -12.29 11.23
CA LYS A 291 -1.36 -12.69 9.91
C LYS A 291 0.03 -12.13 9.69
N LYS A 292 0.94 -12.97 9.21
CA LYS A 292 2.25 -12.51 8.73
C LYS A 292 2.10 -11.95 7.31
N PRO A 293 2.33 -10.65 7.06
CA PRO A 293 2.28 -10.09 5.72
C PRO A 293 3.33 -10.70 4.80
N THR A 294 3.03 -10.80 3.52
CA THR A 294 4.04 -11.05 2.49
C THR A 294 4.87 -9.79 2.28
N LEU A 295 6.19 -9.91 2.35
CA LEU A 295 7.10 -8.78 2.17
C LEU A 295 7.56 -8.72 0.70
N LEU A 296 7.42 -7.54 0.11
CA LEU A 296 7.81 -7.25 -1.28
C LEU A 296 8.88 -6.17 -1.27
N LEU A 297 10.12 -6.52 -1.62
CA LEU A 297 11.29 -5.62 -1.63
C LEU A 297 11.76 -5.42 -3.07
N ASP A 298 11.47 -4.24 -3.63
CA ASP A 298 11.82 -3.92 -5.01
C ASP A 298 13.04 -3.00 -5.06
N ASP A 299 14.15 -3.52 -5.59
CA ASP A 299 15.43 -2.82 -5.83
C ASP A 299 15.95 -2.05 -4.59
N LEU A 300 15.83 -2.67 -3.42
CA LEU A 300 16.08 -2.00 -2.16
C LEU A 300 17.56 -2.05 -1.75
N PHE A 301 18.18 -3.23 -1.87
CA PHE A 301 19.53 -3.46 -1.33
C PHE A 301 20.61 -2.65 -2.06
N SER A 302 20.42 -2.32 -3.33
CA SER A 302 21.35 -1.49 -4.09
C SER A 302 21.48 -0.05 -3.56
N LYS A 303 20.58 0.36 -2.65
CA LYS A 303 20.45 1.75 -2.15
C LYS A 303 20.62 1.88 -0.64
N LEU A 304 20.92 0.80 0.07
CA LEU A 304 21.06 0.78 1.52
C LEU A 304 22.50 0.61 1.95
N ASP A 305 22.87 1.33 3.00
CA ASP A 305 24.06 1.04 3.77
C ASP A 305 23.84 -0.20 4.69
N LEU A 306 24.93 -0.74 5.24
CA LEU A 306 24.91 -1.96 6.05
C LEU A 306 24.02 -1.83 7.31
N GLU A 307 23.98 -0.66 7.96
CA GLU A 307 23.17 -0.47 9.17
C GLU A 307 21.67 -0.58 8.86
N ARG A 308 21.23 0.03 7.77
CA ARG A 308 19.83 -0.02 7.32
C ARG A 308 19.48 -1.39 6.74
N GLY A 309 20.44 -2.06 6.13
CA GLY A 309 20.33 -3.43 5.68
C GLY A 309 19.99 -4.40 6.82
N ASN A 310 20.62 -4.25 7.97
CA ASN A 310 20.36 -5.09 9.15
C ASN A 310 18.92 -4.94 9.67
N ALA A 311 18.38 -3.71 9.73
CA ALA A 311 16.99 -3.49 10.17
C ALA A 311 15.99 -4.17 9.23
N ILE A 312 16.25 -4.15 7.91
CA ILE A 312 15.44 -4.88 6.94
C ILE A 312 15.61 -6.39 7.07
N PHE A 313 16.81 -6.84 7.38
CA PHE A 313 17.06 -8.26 7.57
C PHE A 313 16.24 -8.83 8.76
N ASP A 314 16.13 -8.10 9.85
CA ASP A 314 15.27 -8.48 10.96
C ASP A 314 13.78 -8.46 10.60
N LEU A 315 13.36 -7.52 9.75
CA LEU A 315 12.03 -7.52 9.17
C LEU A 315 11.80 -8.79 8.30
N ILE A 316 12.75 -9.15 7.44
CA ILE A 316 12.69 -10.34 6.61
C ILE A 316 12.55 -11.60 7.46
N LYS A 317 13.35 -11.76 8.51
CA LYS A 317 13.27 -12.90 9.45
C LYS A 317 11.92 -13.02 10.13
N SER A 318 11.30 -11.90 10.48
CA SER A 318 10.01 -11.86 11.17
C SER A 318 8.81 -11.99 10.25
N SER A 319 9.03 -11.85 8.93
CA SER A 319 7.99 -11.86 7.90
C SER A 319 7.46 -13.27 7.61
N GLY A 320 6.42 -13.33 6.80
CA GLY A 320 5.99 -14.53 6.10
C GLY A 320 6.88 -14.77 4.88
N GLN A 321 6.25 -15.09 3.75
CA GLN A 321 6.98 -15.20 2.48
C GLN A 321 7.52 -13.82 2.05
N THR A 322 8.76 -13.81 1.56
CA THR A 322 9.44 -12.59 1.11
C THR A 322 9.87 -12.71 -0.35
N PHE A 323 9.66 -11.65 -1.10
CA PHE A 323 10.15 -11.49 -2.48
C PHE A 323 11.12 -10.33 -2.52
N ILE A 324 12.30 -10.56 -3.09
CA ILE A 324 13.37 -9.57 -3.19
C ILE A 324 13.80 -9.51 -4.65
N THR A 325 13.84 -8.30 -5.23
CA THR A 325 14.48 -8.09 -6.53
C THR A 325 15.85 -7.45 -6.35
N ASN A 326 16.83 -7.96 -7.09
CA ASN A 326 18.20 -7.44 -7.08
C ASN A 326 18.86 -7.58 -8.46
N THR A 327 19.95 -6.85 -8.69
CA THR A 327 20.75 -7.00 -9.92
C THR A 327 21.63 -8.21 -9.89
N ASP A 328 22.10 -8.62 -8.72
CA ASP A 328 23.01 -9.74 -8.48
C ASP A 328 22.70 -10.48 -7.17
N LEU A 329 23.28 -11.65 -6.97
CA LEU A 329 23.12 -12.44 -5.74
C LEU A 329 24.10 -12.03 -4.63
N ILE A 330 25.26 -11.49 -4.97
CA ILE A 330 26.32 -11.14 -4.02
C ILE A 330 25.80 -10.12 -3.00
N THR A 331 25.07 -9.14 -3.47
CA THR A 331 24.44 -8.12 -2.60
C THR A 331 23.48 -8.74 -1.58
N ALA A 332 22.72 -9.77 -1.94
CA ALA A 332 21.81 -10.46 -1.02
C ALA A 332 22.60 -11.21 0.08
N GLU A 333 23.69 -11.91 -0.28
CA GLU A 333 24.55 -12.60 0.66
C GLU A 333 25.27 -11.64 1.62
N GLN A 334 25.77 -10.52 1.12
CA GLN A 334 26.40 -9.45 1.93
C GLN A 334 25.45 -8.92 3.02
N HIS A 335 24.16 -8.93 2.77
CA HIS A 335 23.13 -8.58 3.74
C HIS A 335 22.63 -9.78 4.57
N GLY A 336 23.41 -10.88 4.62
CA GLY A 336 23.18 -12.02 5.50
C GLY A 336 22.05 -12.97 5.06
N ILE A 337 21.61 -12.91 3.80
CA ILE A 337 20.62 -13.85 3.28
C ILE A 337 21.33 -15.14 2.85
N ASP A 338 21.04 -16.25 3.52
CA ASP A 338 21.52 -17.56 3.15
C ASP A 338 20.78 -18.06 1.90
N ILE A 339 21.43 -17.98 0.74
CA ILE A 339 20.86 -18.43 -0.54
C ILE A 339 20.79 -19.97 -0.65
N ASN A 340 21.54 -20.70 0.18
CA ASN A 340 21.57 -22.16 0.20
C ASN A 340 20.53 -22.76 1.16
N ASN A 341 19.84 -21.93 1.92
CA ASN A 341 18.78 -22.41 2.80
C ASN A 341 17.66 -23.08 1.98
N PRO A 342 17.24 -24.32 2.29
CA PRO A 342 16.24 -25.07 1.52
C PRO A 342 14.86 -24.40 1.48
N ASN A 343 14.58 -23.48 2.42
CA ASN A 343 13.36 -22.67 2.42
C ASN A 343 13.47 -21.41 1.56
N ASN A 344 14.62 -21.13 0.97
CA ASN A 344 14.83 -19.99 0.09
C ASN A 344 14.90 -20.44 -1.36
N LYS A 345 14.67 -19.53 -2.29
CA LYS A 345 14.75 -19.80 -3.72
C LYS A 345 15.37 -18.62 -4.46
N THR A 346 16.27 -18.92 -5.37
CA THR A 346 16.84 -17.95 -6.30
C THR A 346 16.23 -18.14 -7.69
N ILE A 347 15.89 -17.03 -8.35
CA ILE A 347 15.30 -17.03 -9.70
C ILE A 347 16.11 -16.05 -10.54
N HIS A 348 16.80 -16.57 -11.53
CA HIS A 348 17.56 -15.75 -12.49
C HIS A 348 16.67 -15.35 -13.66
N LEU A 349 16.57 -14.07 -13.95
CA LEU A 349 15.88 -13.55 -15.11
C LEU A 349 16.89 -13.04 -16.15
N VAL A 350 16.92 -13.70 -17.26
CA VAL A 350 17.67 -13.28 -18.43
C VAL A 350 16.82 -12.32 -19.26
N ARG A 351 17.40 -11.20 -19.68
CA ARG A 351 16.71 -10.25 -20.54
C ARG A 351 16.52 -10.87 -21.93
N SER A 352 15.27 -11.13 -22.31
CA SER A 352 14.96 -11.48 -23.69
C SER A 352 14.98 -10.21 -24.54
N TRP A 353 16.04 -9.99 -25.30
CA TRP A 353 16.05 -9.00 -26.38
C TRP A 353 15.14 -9.54 -27.48
N LYS A 354 13.94 -8.99 -27.63
CA LYS A 354 13.22 -9.10 -28.90
C LYS A 354 13.60 -7.87 -29.72
N ASN A 355 14.35 -8.12 -30.81
CA ASN A 355 14.58 -7.16 -31.89
C ASN A 355 13.24 -6.67 -32.49
#